data_d620c0332302e562d623bd41b94f2f99
#
_entry.id   d620c0332302e562d623bd41b94f2f99
#
_cell.length_a   1.000
_cell.length_b   1.000
_cell.length_c   1.000
_cell.angle_alpha   90.00
_cell.angle_beta   90.00
_cell.angle_gamma   90.00
#
_symmetry.space_group_name_H-M   'P 1'
#
loop_
_entity.id
_entity.type
_entity.pdbx_description
1 polymer ?
#
loop_
_entity_poly.entity_id
_entity_poly.type
_entity_poly.pdbx_seq_one_letter_code
_entity_poly.pdbx_strand_id
1 'polypeptide(L)'
;MKLAIFSPYGSFYRESGLMYLVANYLEKQGGDVTQLRCDGALPACGLDKKQQGGRAPFSCLRCMGEQKALAQWAGLKSRDLSMYLVPDDSLKSAQWISSIGRADLARIEFRGARLWDVCEAEYLARWKLEDSLDKLTKAQEQDLRSLYVSYVHTLVSSERFLSSWKPTLNFVVASQDPLSQAYLSQVRRAEGEAAVFAYNPVEETIVVESLKTGSKYSTTLIVPEATEMRADPRTWAPELTAIVNEMISFLGHGADIVPQA
;
A
#
# COMPACT_ATOMS: atom_id res chain seq x y z
N MET A 1 6.38 0.23 -20.29
CA MET A 1 6.31 -0.40 -18.94
C MET A 1 5.00 -0.03 -18.29
N LYS A 2 4.36 -0.98 -17.59
CA LYS A 2 3.17 -0.74 -16.75
C LYS A 2 3.54 -0.82 -15.28
N LEU A 3 3.37 0.28 -14.55
CA LEU A 3 3.70 0.37 -13.13
C LEU A 3 2.44 0.57 -12.30
N ALA A 4 2.18 -0.36 -11.36
CA ALA A 4 1.16 -0.18 -10.35
C ALA A 4 1.74 0.41 -9.07
N ILE A 5 1.06 1.36 -8.47
CA ILE A 5 1.34 1.87 -7.13
C ILE A 5 0.21 1.43 -6.23
N PHE A 6 0.55 0.72 -5.17
CA PHE A 6 -0.37 0.43 -4.07
C PHE A 6 0.03 1.24 -2.84
N SER A 7 -0.78 2.22 -2.53
CA SER A 7 -0.68 3.00 -1.30
C SER A 7 -2.09 3.14 -0.72
N PRO A 8 -2.44 2.33 0.30
CA PRO A 8 -3.80 2.34 0.84
C PRO A 8 -4.09 3.59 1.68
N TYR A 9 -3.08 4.40 1.96
CA TYR A 9 -3.18 5.58 2.82
C TYR A 9 -2.80 6.87 2.11
N GLY A 10 -3.53 7.95 2.43
CA GLY A 10 -3.28 9.29 1.90
C GLY A 10 -2.23 10.09 2.67
N SER A 11 -1.55 9.49 3.64
CA SER A 11 -0.55 10.20 4.42
C SER A 11 0.76 10.34 3.67
N PHE A 12 1.36 11.54 3.75
CA PHE A 12 2.72 11.77 3.29
C PHE A 12 3.69 11.15 4.30
N TYR A 13 4.13 9.93 4.03
CA TYR A 13 5.31 9.37 4.65
C TYR A 13 6.50 9.59 3.72
N ARG A 14 7.71 9.61 4.27
CA ARG A 14 8.95 9.81 3.49
C ARG A 14 9.07 8.78 2.36
N GLU A 15 8.77 7.52 2.66
CA GLU A 15 8.77 6.42 1.69
C GLU A 15 7.73 6.61 0.59
N SER A 16 6.54 7.09 0.93
CA SER A 16 5.51 7.41 -0.07
C SER A 16 5.97 8.55 -0.98
N GLY A 17 6.60 9.58 -0.42
CA GLY A 17 7.14 10.69 -1.19
C GLY A 17 8.10 10.23 -2.28
N LEU A 18 9.10 9.41 -1.92
CA LEU A 18 10.05 8.84 -2.89
C LEU A 18 9.33 7.97 -3.92
N MET A 19 8.42 7.10 -3.48
CA MET A 19 7.66 6.22 -4.37
C MET A 19 6.90 7.01 -5.44
N TYR A 20 6.21 8.08 -5.06
CA TYR A 20 5.48 8.92 -6.01
C TYR A 20 6.40 9.77 -6.89
N LEU A 21 7.55 10.18 -6.37
CA LEU A 21 8.55 10.91 -7.14
C LEU A 21 9.08 10.05 -8.29
N VAL A 22 9.48 8.82 -7.99
CA VAL A 22 9.93 7.86 -9.03
C VAL A 22 8.81 7.54 -10.01
N ALA A 23 7.61 7.36 -9.51
CA ALA A 23 6.45 7.11 -10.37
C ALA A 23 6.14 8.27 -11.32
N ASN A 24 6.23 9.52 -10.85
CA ASN A 24 6.11 10.72 -11.69
C ASN A 24 7.19 10.77 -12.76
N TYR A 25 8.44 10.47 -12.38
CA TYR A 25 9.54 10.39 -13.33
C TYR A 25 9.27 9.35 -14.43
N LEU A 26 8.87 8.14 -14.05
CA LEU A 26 8.58 7.05 -14.98
C LEU A 26 7.40 7.37 -15.90
N GLU A 27 6.35 8.02 -15.37
CA GLU A 27 5.21 8.50 -16.17
C GLU A 27 5.67 9.49 -17.25
N LYS A 28 6.50 10.46 -16.88
CA LYS A 28 7.04 11.46 -17.82
C LYS A 28 7.99 10.86 -18.87
N GLN A 29 8.57 9.70 -18.59
CA GLN A 29 9.35 8.92 -19.57
C GLN A 29 8.46 8.01 -20.45
N GLY A 30 7.14 8.17 -20.39
CA GLY A 30 6.20 7.40 -21.21
C GLY A 30 5.75 6.07 -20.59
N GLY A 31 6.01 5.85 -19.32
CA GLY A 31 5.45 4.72 -18.57
C GLY A 31 3.94 4.86 -18.39
N ASP A 32 3.21 3.74 -18.41
CA ASP A 32 1.78 3.72 -18.01
C ASP A 32 1.70 3.44 -16.51
N VAL A 33 1.55 4.51 -15.73
CA VAL A 33 1.56 4.44 -14.25
C VAL A 33 0.14 4.59 -13.71
N THR A 34 -0.26 3.66 -12.87
CA THR A 34 -1.60 3.65 -12.26
C THR A 34 -1.51 3.41 -10.76
N GLN A 35 -2.17 4.27 -9.98
CA GLN A 35 -2.36 4.06 -8.55
C GLN A 35 -3.63 3.23 -8.30
N LEU A 36 -3.53 2.17 -7.51
CA LEU A 36 -4.66 1.51 -6.87
C LEU A 36 -4.82 2.10 -5.46
N ARG A 37 -5.93 2.77 -5.20
CA ARG A 37 -6.16 3.50 -3.95
C ARG A 37 -7.38 3.00 -3.20
N CYS A 38 -7.40 3.21 -1.89
CA CYS A 38 -8.59 3.05 -1.08
C CYS A 38 -9.51 4.28 -1.27
N ASP A 39 -10.73 4.04 -1.72
CA ASP A 39 -11.78 5.05 -1.90
C ASP A 39 -12.85 4.97 -0.81
N GLY A 40 -12.47 4.46 0.35
CA GLY A 40 -13.40 4.27 1.44
C GLY A 40 -14.05 2.88 1.50
N ALA A 41 -13.71 1.97 0.62
CA ALA A 41 -14.29 0.62 0.55
C ALA A 41 -13.92 -0.30 1.72
N LEU A 42 -12.90 0.05 2.51
CA LEU A 42 -12.39 -0.80 3.58
C LEU A 42 -13.05 -0.43 4.92
N PRO A 43 -13.62 -1.39 5.68
CA PRO A 43 -14.28 -1.10 6.95
C PRO A 43 -13.32 -0.72 8.08
N ALA A 44 -12.05 -1.12 8.04
CA ALA A 44 -11.01 -0.70 8.97
C ALA A 44 -9.68 -0.50 8.26
N CYS A 45 -8.81 0.37 8.78
CA CYS A 45 -7.46 0.60 8.25
C CYS A 45 -6.53 1.17 9.33
N GLY A 46 -5.20 1.14 9.09
CA GLY A 46 -4.18 1.60 10.04
C GLY A 46 -4.27 3.09 10.43
N LEU A 47 -4.93 3.92 9.63
CA LEU A 47 -5.16 5.33 9.97
C LEU A 47 -6.34 5.55 10.93
N ASP A 48 -7.14 4.54 11.18
CA ASP A 48 -8.23 4.63 12.14
C ASP A 48 -7.71 4.50 13.56
N LYS A 49 -7.26 5.61 14.14
CA LYS A 49 -6.68 5.66 15.48
C LYS A 49 -7.72 5.64 16.60
N LYS A 50 -9.00 5.46 16.31
CA LYS A 50 -10.03 5.46 17.33
C LYS A 50 -10.10 4.12 18.03
N GLN A 51 -9.69 4.11 19.28
CA GLN A 51 -9.85 3.04 20.26
C GLN A 51 -11.33 2.63 20.55
N GLN A 52 -12.27 3.05 19.74
CA GLN A 52 -13.72 2.88 20.00
C GLN A 52 -14.48 2.20 18.86
N GLY A 53 -13.81 1.48 17.97
CA GLY A 53 -14.48 0.63 16.98
C GLY A 53 -15.34 1.38 15.94
N GLY A 54 -15.09 2.65 15.73
CA GLY A 54 -15.84 3.46 14.80
C GLY A 54 -14.94 4.28 13.89
N ARG A 55 -15.09 4.11 12.58
CA ARG A 55 -14.41 4.90 11.57
C ARG A 55 -14.79 6.38 11.74
N ALA A 56 -13.80 7.25 11.93
CA ALA A 56 -14.05 8.69 11.86
C ALA A 56 -14.25 9.10 10.39
N PRO A 57 -15.44 9.51 9.95
CA PRO A 57 -15.70 9.84 8.55
C PRO A 57 -14.75 10.92 8.02
N PHE A 58 -14.36 11.87 8.88
CA PHE A 58 -13.41 12.93 8.51
C PHE A 58 -12.01 12.41 8.22
N SER A 59 -11.51 11.39 8.93
CA SER A 59 -10.20 10.79 8.67
C SER A 59 -10.17 10.15 7.29
N CYS A 60 -11.27 9.51 6.91
CA CYS A 60 -11.37 8.84 5.63
C CYS A 60 -11.47 9.82 4.46
N LEU A 61 -12.29 10.88 4.60
CA LEU A 61 -12.41 11.94 3.60
C LEU A 61 -11.08 12.66 3.38
N ARG A 62 -10.36 12.95 4.46
CA ARG A 62 -9.02 13.54 4.38
C ARG A 62 -8.06 12.58 3.67
N CYS A 63 -7.99 11.32 4.07
CA CYS A 63 -7.15 10.31 3.45
C CYS A 63 -7.41 10.18 1.94
N MET A 64 -8.68 10.09 1.53
CA MET A 64 -9.04 10.03 0.10
C MET A 64 -8.65 11.31 -0.65
N GLY A 65 -8.82 12.47 -0.01
CA GLY A 65 -8.40 13.76 -0.58
C GLY A 65 -6.90 13.84 -0.79
N GLU A 66 -6.11 13.42 0.19
CA GLU A 66 -4.65 13.37 0.11
C GLU A 66 -4.17 12.38 -0.96
N GLN A 67 -4.75 11.18 -1.05
CA GLN A 67 -4.43 10.22 -2.12
C GLN A 67 -4.71 10.80 -3.51
N LYS A 68 -5.85 11.47 -3.67
CA LYS A 68 -6.21 12.10 -4.94
C LYS A 68 -5.23 13.23 -5.29
N ALA A 69 -4.88 14.07 -4.32
CA ALA A 69 -3.93 15.16 -4.51
C ALA A 69 -2.55 14.64 -4.91
N LEU A 70 -2.06 13.57 -4.26
CA LEU A 70 -0.80 12.91 -4.59
C LEU A 70 -0.78 12.37 -6.02
N ALA A 71 -1.83 11.64 -6.42
CA ALA A 71 -1.92 11.11 -7.77
C ALA A 71 -2.00 12.22 -8.82
N GLN A 72 -2.80 13.26 -8.58
CA GLN A 72 -2.89 14.42 -9.47
C GLN A 72 -1.55 15.14 -9.60
N TRP A 73 -0.87 15.34 -8.48
CA TRP A 73 0.43 15.96 -8.48
C TRP A 73 1.46 15.13 -9.26
N ALA A 74 1.46 13.81 -9.09
CA ALA A 74 2.35 12.92 -9.82
C ALA A 74 1.91 12.66 -11.28
N GLY A 75 0.80 13.24 -11.75
CA GLY A 75 0.27 13.01 -13.10
C GLY A 75 -0.31 11.62 -13.32
N LEU A 76 -0.61 10.88 -12.26
CA LEU A 76 -0.96 9.47 -12.33
C LEU A 76 -2.46 9.23 -12.51
N LYS A 77 -2.78 8.19 -13.26
CA LYS A 77 -4.13 7.62 -13.27
C LYS A 77 -4.41 6.94 -11.92
N SER A 78 -5.65 7.03 -11.46
CA SER A 78 -6.09 6.35 -10.24
C SER A 78 -7.22 5.37 -10.55
N ARG A 79 -7.21 4.25 -9.85
CA ARG A 79 -8.27 3.26 -9.84
C ARG A 79 -8.66 2.99 -8.39
N ASP A 80 -9.94 2.91 -8.15
CA ASP A 80 -10.49 2.72 -6.81
C ASP A 80 -10.61 1.22 -6.48
N LEU A 81 -10.31 0.85 -5.23
CA LEU A 81 -10.45 -0.54 -4.76
C LEU A 81 -11.88 -1.04 -4.93
N SER A 82 -12.88 -0.17 -4.72
CA SER A 82 -14.29 -0.53 -4.90
C SER A 82 -14.65 -0.99 -6.30
N MET A 83 -13.92 -0.53 -7.33
CA MET A 83 -14.14 -0.97 -8.72
C MET A 83 -13.86 -2.47 -8.92
N TYR A 84 -13.10 -3.06 -8.02
CA TYR A 84 -12.68 -4.46 -8.05
C TYR A 84 -13.37 -5.32 -6.97
N LEU A 85 -14.27 -4.72 -6.19
CA LEU A 85 -15.13 -5.40 -5.23
C LEU A 85 -16.55 -5.47 -5.79
N VAL A 86 -17.06 -6.67 -6.05
CA VAL A 86 -18.48 -6.80 -6.31
C VAL A 86 -19.25 -6.77 -4.99
N PRO A 87 -20.52 -6.30 -4.98
CA PRO A 87 -21.32 -6.22 -3.75
C PRO A 87 -21.39 -7.53 -2.97
N ASP A 88 -21.47 -8.64 -3.69
CA ASP A 88 -21.48 -10.00 -3.13
C ASP A 88 -20.22 -10.33 -2.31
N ASP A 89 -19.04 -9.87 -2.74
CA ASP A 89 -17.80 -10.15 -2.00
C ASP A 89 -17.80 -9.45 -0.65
N SER A 90 -18.24 -8.19 -0.65
CA SER A 90 -18.31 -7.40 0.58
C SER A 90 -19.30 -7.99 1.57
N LEU A 91 -20.47 -8.41 1.08
CA LEU A 91 -21.50 -9.01 1.91
C LEU A 91 -21.06 -10.39 2.43
N LYS A 92 -20.58 -11.26 1.55
CA LYS A 92 -20.20 -12.63 1.89
C LYS A 92 -19.00 -12.67 2.85
N SER A 93 -17.99 -11.82 2.64
CA SER A 93 -16.84 -11.74 3.54
C SER A 93 -17.24 -11.23 4.92
N ALA A 94 -18.07 -10.19 5.00
CA ALA A 94 -18.57 -9.67 6.27
C ALA A 94 -19.43 -10.69 7.02
N GLN A 95 -20.36 -11.38 6.32
CA GLN A 95 -21.18 -12.45 6.89
C GLN A 95 -20.33 -13.61 7.37
N TRP A 96 -19.39 -14.06 6.56
CA TRP A 96 -18.47 -15.13 6.93
C TRP A 96 -17.67 -14.79 8.17
N ILE A 97 -16.98 -13.64 8.22
CA ILE A 97 -16.20 -13.21 9.38
C ILE A 97 -17.11 -13.04 10.63
N SER A 98 -18.33 -12.55 10.46
CA SER A 98 -19.28 -12.39 11.55
C SER A 98 -19.79 -13.71 12.12
N SER A 99 -19.86 -14.76 11.31
CA SER A 99 -20.32 -16.09 11.74
C SER A 99 -19.29 -16.87 12.55
N ILE A 100 -18.03 -16.43 12.57
CA ILE A 100 -16.94 -17.13 13.25
C ILE A 100 -17.03 -16.89 14.75
N GLY A 101 -16.92 -17.96 15.54
CA GLY A 101 -16.87 -17.88 16.98
C GLY A 101 -15.63 -17.13 17.49
N ARG A 102 -15.76 -16.42 18.61
CA ARG A 102 -14.63 -15.65 19.20
C ARG A 102 -13.39 -16.52 19.41
N ALA A 103 -13.56 -17.74 19.91
CA ALA A 103 -12.47 -18.67 20.18
C ALA A 103 -11.68 -19.07 18.90
N ASP A 104 -12.28 -18.90 17.73
CA ASP A 104 -11.69 -19.30 16.47
C ASP A 104 -11.04 -18.11 15.70
N LEU A 105 -11.19 -16.87 16.18
CA LEU A 105 -10.66 -15.68 15.52
C LEU A 105 -9.14 -15.76 15.26
N ALA A 106 -8.38 -16.39 16.16
CA ALA A 106 -6.94 -16.56 16.00
C ALA A 106 -6.56 -17.63 14.94
N ARG A 107 -7.52 -18.46 14.53
CA ARG A 107 -7.26 -19.65 13.68
C ARG A 107 -7.82 -19.53 12.27
N ILE A 108 -8.53 -18.45 12.00
CA ILE A 108 -9.15 -18.24 10.68
C ILE A 108 -8.09 -18.17 9.61
N GLU A 109 -8.30 -18.92 8.55
CA GLU A 109 -7.49 -18.86 7.35
C GLU A 109 -8.32 -18.40 6.15
N PHE A 110 -7.73 -17.55 5.33
CA PHE A 110 -8.28 -17.16 4.04
C PHE A 110 -7.21 -17.29 2.96
N ARG A 111 -7.45 -18.18 2.01
CA ARG A 111 -6.53 -18.44 0.88
C ARG A 111 -5.10 -18.77 1.32
N GLY A 112 -4.95 -19.51 2.41
CA GLY A 112 -3.68 -19.96 2.94
C GLY A 112 -2.95 -18.96 3.84
N ALA A 113 -3.55 -17.80 4.10
CA ALA A 113 -3.06 -16.85 5.09
C ALA A 113 -3.90 -16.93 6.36
N ARG A 114 -3.25 -17.15 7.52
CA ARG A 114 -3.92 -17.02 8.80
C ARG A 114 -4.12 -15.52 9.08
N LEU A 115 -5.38 -15.09 9.24
CA LEU A 115 -5.71 -13.67 9.32
C LEU A 115 -5.12 -13.01 10.56
N TRP A 116 -5.02 -13.73 11.67
CA TRP A 116 -4.38 -13.24 12.87
C TRP A 116 -2.91 -12.89 12.63
N ASP A 117 -2.12 -13.81 12.07
CA ASP A 117 -0.68 -13.62 11.86
C ASP A 117 -0.37 -12.38 11.00
N VAL A 118 -1.28 -12.02 10.11
CA VAL A 118 -1.13 -10.84 9.24
C VAL A 118 -1.60 -9.55 9.94
N CYS A 119 -2.63 -9.63 10.78
CA CYS A 119 -3.27 -8.46 11.37
C CYS A 119 -2.79 -8.15 12.79
N GLU A 120 -2.10 -9.08 13.46
CA GLU A 120 -1.72 -9.02 14.87
C GLU A 120 -0.96 -7.73 15.21
N ALA A 121 0.12 -7.44 14.50
CA ALA A 121 0.98 -6.30 14.80
C ALA A 121 0.21 -4.96 14.74
N GLU A 122 -0.57 -4.76 13.69
CA GLU A 122 -1.41 -3.58 13.52
C GLU A 122 -2.49 -3.51 14.60
N TYR A 123 -3.14 -4.64 14.89
CA TYR A 123 -4.22 -4.71 15.87
C TYR A 123 -3.73 -4.45 17.31
N LEU A 124 -2.63 -5.11 17.72
CA LEU A 124 -2.04 -4.91 19.04
C LEU A 124 -1.54 -3.48 19.23
N ALA A 125 -0.87 -2.91 18.21
CA ALA A 125 -0.42 -1.51 18.25
C ALA A 125 -1.61 -0.53 18.37
N ARG A 126 -2.71 -0.78 17.65
CA ARG A 126 -3.92 0.05 17.68
C ARG A 126 -4.57 0.12 19.05
N TRP A 127 -4.68 -1.02 19.71
CA TRP A 127 -5.35 -1.15 21.01
C TRP A 127 -4.40 -1.10 22.19
N LYS A 128 -3.07 -0.97 21.95
CA LYS A 128 -2.01 -1.00 22.96
C LYS A 128 -2.13 -2.24 23.87
N LEU A 129 -2.40 -3.38 23.26
CA LEU A 129 -2.49 -4.65 23.93
C LEU A 129 -1.11 -5.30 23.98
N GLU A 130 -0.83 -5.92 25.12
CA GLU A 130 0.44 -6.64 25.30
C GLU A 130 0.36 -8.07 24.82
N ASP A 131 -0.84 -8.69 24.89
CA ASP A 131 -1.02 -10.09 24.45
C ASP A 131 -2.49 -10.53 24.46
N SER A 132 -2.78 -11.58 23.69
CA SER A 132 -3.93 -12.48 23.67
C SER A 132 -5.36 -11.93 23.35
N LEU A 133 -6.03 -12.71 22.49
CA LEU A 133 -7.43 -12.49 22.10
C LEU A 133 -8.45 -12.88 23.16
N ASP A 134 -8.02 -13.44 24.31
CA ASP A 134 -8.92 -14.08 25.27
C ASP A 134 -9.83 -13.10 26.02
N LYS A 135 -9.41 -11.85 26.16
CA LYS A 135 -10.10 -10.84 26.97
C LYS A 135 -10.59 -9.63 26.17
N LEU A 136 -10.85 -9.80 24.87
CA LEU A 136 -11.33 -8.69 24.04
C LEU A 136 -12.68 -8.16 24.53
N THR A 137 -12.81 -6.86 24.59
CA THR A 137 -14.11 -6.20 24.67
C THR A 137 -14.89 -6.39 23.35
N LYS A 138 -16.20 -6.17 23.37
CA LYS A 138 -17.01 -6.21 22.14
C LYS A 138 -16.51 -5.25 21.05
N ALA A 139 -16.04 -4.07 21.46
CA ALA A 139 -15.50 -3.07 20.52
C ALA A 139 -14.20 -3.54 19.87
N GLN A 140 -13.30 -4.13 20.67
CA GLN A 140 -12.06 -4.71 20.18
C GLN A 140 -12.32 -5.88 19.22
N GLU A 141 -13.20 -6.78 19.58
CA GLU A 141 -13.58 -7.90 18.71
C GLU A 141 -14.17 -7.40 17.37
N GLN A 142 -15.06 -6.40 17.42
CA GLN A 142 -15.65 -5.83 16.21
C GLN A 142 -14.59 -5.15 15.32
N ASP A 143 -13.63 -4.45 15.90
CA ASP A 143 -12.53 -3.83 15.16
C ASP A 143 -11.63 -4.88 14.50
N LEU A 144 -11.29 -5.97 15.20
CA LEU A 144 -10.53 -7.07 14.63
C LEU A 144 -11.26 -7.72 13.45
N ARG A 145 -12.56 -7.97 13.58
CA ARG A 145 -13.39 -8.50 12.49
C ARG A 145 -13.40 -7.55 11.29
N SER A 146 -13.51 -6.26 11.54
CA SER A 146 -13.46 -5.23 10.49
C SER A 146 -12.10 -5.20 9.80
N LEU A 147 -11.01 -5.40 10.54
CA LEU A 147 -9.66 -5.48 9.97
C LEU A 147 -9.49 -6.73 9.09
N TYR A 148 -10.02 -7.87 9.53
CA TYR A 148 -10.05 -9.10 8.72
C TYR A 148 -10.84 -8.92 7.42
N VAL A 149 -12.01 -8.29 7.49
CA VAL A 149 -12.80 -7.96 6.29
C VAL A 149 -12.00 -7.05 5.36
N SER A 150 -11.31 -6.04 5.89
CA SER A 150 -10.48 -5.14 5.09
C SER A 150 -9.33 -5.86 4.39
N TYR A 151 -8.66 -6.79 5.09
CA TYR A 151 -7.64 -7.64 4.50
C TYR A 151 -8.20 -8.47 3.32
N VAL A 152 -9.32 -9.16 3.54
CA VAL A 152 -9.99 -9.97 2.51
C VAL A 152 -10.41 -9.11 1.32
N HIS A 153 -10.99 -7.93 1.56
CA HIS A 153 -11.38 -7.00 0.50
C HIS A 153 -10.17 -6.55 -0.33
N THR A 154 -9.07 -6.17 0.34
CA THR A 154 -7.84 -5.76 -0.34
C THR A 154 -7.27 -6.89 -1.17
N LEU A 155 -7.25 -8.10 -0.63
CA LEU A 155 -6.74 -9.28 -1.32
C LEU A 155 -7.52 -9.60 -2.58
N VAL A 156 -8.87 -9.61 -2.50
CA VAL A 156 -9.76 -9.89 -3.65
C VAL A 156 -9.67 -8.78 -4.70
N SER A 157 -9.68 -7.51 -4.28
CA SER A 157 -9.55 -6.37 -5.20
C SER A 157 -8.21 -6.37 -5.91
N SER A 158 -7.12 -6.65 -5.18
CA SER A 158 -5.78 -6.72 -5.74
C SER A 158 -5.64 -7.83 -6.78
N GLU A 159 -6.17 -9.02 -6.51
CA GLU A 159 -6.19 -10.12 -7.47
C GLU A 159 -6.85 -9.72 -8.78
N ARG A 160 -8.04 -9.11 -8.73
CA ARG A 160 -8.76 -8.66 -9.92
C ARG A 160 -8.07 -7.52 -10.64
N PHE A 161 -7.53 -6.56 -9.88
CA PHE A 161 -6.75 -5.47 -10.45
C PHE A 161 -5.53 -6.01 -11.20
N LEU A 162 -4.70 -6.84 -10.54
CA LEU A 162 -3.50 -7.42 -11.14
C LEU A 162 -3.83 -8.29 -12.36
N SER A 163 -4.89 -9.09 -12.30
CA SER A 163 -5.32 -9.92 -13.43
C SER A 163 -5.80 -9.11 -14.62
N SER A 164 -6.51 -7.99 -14.38
CA SER A 164 -7.08 -7.16 -15.44
C SER A 164 -6.07 -6.20 -16.05
N TRP A 165 -5.20 -5.59 -15.24
CA TRP A 165 -4.27 -4.55 -15.69
C TRP A 165 -2.88 -5.08 -16.01
N LYS A 166 -2.45 -6.16 -15.36
CA LYS A 166 -1.18 -6.88 -15.58
C LYS A 166 0.03 -5.93 -15.54
N PRO A 167 0.32 -5.30 -14.38
CA PRO A 167 1.50 -4.47 -14.24
C PRO A 167 2.77 -5.32 -14.37
N THR A 168 3.82 -4.73 -14.94
CA THR A 168 5.14 -5.36 -15.01
C THR A 168 5.95 -5.12 -13.75
N LEU A 169 5.66 -4.02 -13.03
CA LEU A 169 6.29 -3.66 -11.77
C LEU A 169 5.24 -3.09 -10.83
N ASN A 170 5.40 -3.35 -9.54
CA ASN A 170 4.52 -2.89 -8.48
C ASN A 170 5.32 -2.11 -7.44
N PHE A 171 4.88 -0.92 -7.09
CA PHE A 171 5.43 -0.14 -5.97
C PHE A 171 4.50 -0.24 -4.78
N VAL A 172 5.05 -0.60 -3.63
CA VAL A 172 4.30 -0.78 -2.39
C VAL A 172 5.07 -0.16 -1.24
N VAL A 173 4.39 0.60 -0.40
CA VAL A 173 4.97 1.05 0.85
C VAL A 173 5.06 -0.15 1.80
N ALA A 174 6.27 -0.44 2.28
CA ALA A 174 6.46 -1.45 3.28
C ALA A 174 5.94 -0.93 4.61
N SER A 175 4.82 -1.43 5.00
CA SER A 175 4.42 -1.43 6.39
C SER A 175 4.13 -2.86 6.81
N GLN A 176 4.18 -3.14 8.09
CA GLN A 176 3.59 -4.36 8.63
C GLN A 176 2.06 -4.32 8.55
N ASP A 177 1.57 -3.39 7.75
CA ASP A 177 0.17 -3.13 7.50
C ASP A 177 -0.47 -4.29 6.73
N PRO A 178 -1.57 -4.83 7.23
CA PRO A 178 -2.29 -5.93 6.61
C PRO A 178 -2.69 -5.68 5.16
N LEU A 179 -3.01 -4.44 4.80
CA LEU A 179 -3.47 -4.10 3.45
C LEU A 179 -2.32 -4.20 2.43
N SER A 180 -1.15 -3.68 2.79
CA SER A 180 0.08 -3.83 1.98
C SER A 180 0.48 -5.30 1.84
N GLN A 181 0.38 -6.08 2.93
CA GLN A 181 0.65 -7.51 2.90
C GLN A 181 -0.35 -8.27 2.01
N ALA A 182 -1.63 -7.90 2.04
CA ALA A 182 -2.64 -8.47 1.14
C ALA A 182 -2.30 -8.24 -0.33
N TYR A 183 -1.92 -7.00 -0.69
CA TYR A 183 -1.51 -6.67 -2.06
C TYR A 183 -0.26 -7.45 -2.48
N LEU A 184 0.80 -7.41 -1.67
CA LEU A 184 2.05 -8.10 -1.93
C LEU A 184 1.89 -9.62 -2.08
N SER A 185 0.98 -10.23 -1.30
CA SER A 185 0.68 -11.65 -1.44
C SER A 185 0.12 -11.98 -2.82
N GLN A 186 -0.70 -11.09 -3.39
CA GLN A 186 -1.25 -11.28 -4.74
C GLN A 186 -0.21 -11.00 -5.83
N VAL A 187 0.70 -10.03 -5.64
CA VAL A 187 1.83 -9.83 -6.55
C VAL A 187 2.71 -11.08 -6.61
N ARG A 188 3.06 -11.66 -5.45
CA ARG A 188 3.83 -12.93 -5.40
C ARG A 188 3.09 -14.07 -6.08
N ARG A 189 1.79 -14.20 -5.86
CA ARG A 189 0.96 -15.25 -6.48
C ARG A 189 0.86 -15.13 -7.99
N ALA A 190 0.89 -13.89 -8.49
CA ALA A 190 0.92 -13.60 -9.92
C ALA A 190 2.33 -13.66 -10.52
N GLU A 191 3.34 -14.11 -9.75
CA GLU A 191 4.76 -14.09 -10.13
C GLU A 191 5.24 -12.71 -10.59
N GLY A 192 4.59 -11.66 -10.06
CA GLY A 192 4.88 -10.27 -10.38
C GLY A 192 6.12 -9.77 -9.66
N GLU A 193 6.69 -8.71 -10.18
CA GLU A 193 7.80 -7.99 -9.55
C GLU A 193 7.28 -6.83 -8.71
N ALA A 194 7.88 -6.61 -7.53
CA ALA A 194 7.58 -5.46 -6.71
C ALA A 194 8.82 -4.82 -6.10
N ALA A 195 8.77 -3.50 -5.99
CA ALA A 195 9.68 -2.72 -5.18
C ALA A 195 8.93 -2.25 -3.93
N VAL A 196 9.48 -2.57 -2.78
CA VAL A 196 8.91 -2.27 -1.47
C VAL A 196 9.71 -1.15 -0.84
N PHE A 197 9.02 -0.04 -0.54
CA PHE A 197 9.63 1.16 0.03
C PHE A 197 9.41 1.19 1.54
N ALA A 198 10.49 1.24 2.32
CA ALA A 198 10.45 1.29 3.77
C ALA A 198 11.31 2.43 4.31
N TYR A 199 10.82 3.13 5.32
CA TYR A 199 11.61 4.10 6.05
C TYR A 199 12.33 3.43 7.23
N ASN A 200 13.65 3.60 7.29
CA ASN A 200 14.46 3.22 8.43
C ASN A 200 14.66 4.43 9.35
N PRO A 201 13.98 4.49 10.51
CA PRO A 201 14.07 5.66 11.39
C PRO A 201 15.41 5.77 12.12
N VAL A 202 16.19 4.71 12.21
CA VAL A 202 17.50 4.71 12.91
C VAL A 202 18.56 5.38 12.04
N GLU A 203 18.55 5.07 10.75
CA GLU A 203 19.51 5.61 9.78
C GLU A 203 18.97 6.82 9.02
N GLU A 204 17.71 7.17 9.26
CA GLU A 204 16.95 8.19 8.50
C GLU A 204 16.99 7.96 6.98
N THR A 205 17.03 6.70 6.55
CA THR A 205 17.12 6.30 5.15
C THR A 205 15.83 5.71 4.65
N ILE A 206 15.64 5.74 3.32
CA ILE A 206 14.60 4.95 2.66
C ILE A 206 15.28 3.72 2.04
N VAL A 207 14.79 2.56 2.41
CA VAL A 207 15.22 1.27 1.86
C VAL A 207 14.24 0.85 0.79
N VAL A 208 14.72 0.49 -0.38
CA VAL A 208 13.91 -0.11 -1.44
C VAL A 208 14.38 -1.55 -1.62
N GLU A 209 13.46 -2.49 -1.47
CA GLU A 209 13.73 -3.91 -1.60
C GLU A 209 12.98 -4.48 -2.81
N SER A 210 13.69 -5.18 -3.70
CA SER A 210 13.07 -5.93 -4.78
C SER A 210 12.58 -7.28 -4.29
N LEU A 211 11.30 -7.58 -4.48
CA LEU A 211 10.74 -8.90 -4.13
C LEU A 211 11.32 -10.03 -4.97
N LYS A 212 11.61 -9.76 -6.25
CA LYS A 212 12.07 -10.79 -7.18
C LYS A 212 13.50 -11.24 -6.90
N THR A 213 14.37 -10.30 -6.61
CA THR A 213 15.81 -10.58 -6.45
C THR A 213 16.24 -10.68 -4.99
N GLY A 214 15.41 -10.22 -4.05
CA GLY A 214 15.78 -10.04 -2.65
C GLY A 214 16.88 -8.98 -2.43
N SER A 215 17.25 -8.25 -3.47
CA SER A 215 18.25 -7.18 -3.41
C SER A 215 17.67 -5.95 -2.72
N LYS A 216 18.52 -5.19 -2.05
CA LYS A 216 18.15 -3.97 -1.34
C LYS A 216 18.94 -2.79 -1.87
N TYR A 217 18.21 -1.70 -2.07
CA TYR A 217 18.75 -0.37 -2.32
C TYR A 217 18.45 0.49 -1.10
N SER A 218 19.44 1.26 -0.64
CA SER A 218 19.24 2.18 0.47
C SER A 218 19.69 3.56 0.06
N THR A 219 18.85 4.56 0.30
CA THR A 219 19.15 5.95 0.02
C THR A 219 18.67 6.87 1.13
N THR A 220 19.41 7.94 1.36
CA THR A 220 18.98 9.03 2.22
C THR A 220 18.27 10.04 1.33
N LEU A 221 16.97 10.16 1.49
CA LEU A 221 16.18 11.16 0.78
C LEU A 221 15.53 12.11 1.76
N ILE A 222 15.85 13.39 1.64
CA ILE A 222 15.03 14.46 2.16
C ILE A 222 13.92 14.63 1.12
N VAL A 223 12.67 14.35 1.51
CA VAL A 223 11.53 14.56 0.60
C VAL A 223 11.53 16.01 0.15
N PRO A 224 11.64 16.28 -1.16
CA PRO A 224 11.65 17.64 -1.65
C PRO A 224 10.38 18.39 -1.23
N GLU A 225 10.46 19.70 -1.10
CA GLU A 225 9.26 20.49 -0.89
C GLU A 225 8.26 20.31 -2.05
N ALA A 226 6.97 20.48 -1.76
CA ALA A 226 5.91 20.25 -2.76
C ALA A 226 6.05 21.11 -4.03
N THR A 227 6.78 22.21 -3.96
CA THR A 227 7.13 23.07 -5.10
C THR A 227 8.15 22.44 -6.03
N GLU A 228 9.18 21.80 -5.51
CA GLU A 228 10.20 21.08 -6.28
C GLU A 228 9.60 19.86 -6.96
N MET A 229 8.69 19.19 -6.27
CA MET A 229 7.99 18.04 -6.78
C MET A 229 7.07 18.33 -7.97
N ARG A 230 6.60 19.58 -8.13
CA ARG A 230 5.78 20.02 -9.29
C ARG A 230 6.59 20.40 -10.51
N ALA A 231 7.89 20.59 -10.35
CA ALA A 231 8.77 20.94 -11.45
C ALA A 231 8.95 19.78 -12.44
N ASP A 232 9.31 20.11 -13.65
CA ASP A 232 9.73 19.08 -14.63
C ASP A 232 10.94 18.32 -14.05
N PRO A 233 10.96 16.97 -14.08
CA PRO A 233 12.11 16.19 -13.59
C PRO A 233 13.47 16.63 -14.14
N ARG A 234 13.51 17.21 -15.35
CA ARG A 234 14.71 17.77 -15.92
C ARG A 234 15.26 19.00 -15.21
N THR A 235 14.43 19.63 -14.38
CA THR A 235 14.81 20.79 -13.56
C THR A 235 15.08 20.44 -12.11
N TRP A 236 14.98 19.15 -11.73
CA TRP A 236 15.28 18.70 -10.37
C TRP A 236 16.77 18.88 -10.04
N ALA A 237 17.04 19.04 -8.74
CA ALA A 237 18.42 19.07 -8.29
C ALA A 237 19.19 17.83 -8.82
N PRO A 238 20.43 18.01 -9.27
CA PRO A 238 21.22 16.91 -9.85
C PRO A 238 21.30 15.69 -8.92
N GLU A 239 21.38 15.92 -7.62
CA GLU A 239 21.45 14.87 -6.60
C GLU A 239 20.15 14.02 -6.58
N LEU A 240 18.99 14.67 -6.68
CA LEU A 240 17.71 13.99 -6.71
C LEU A 240 17.56 13.15 -7.98
N THR A 241 17.95 13.73 -9.12
CA THR A 241 17.96 13.03 -10.40
C THR A 241 18.91 11.82 -10.39
N ALA A 242 20.08 11.94 -9.75
CA ALA A 242 21.02 10.84 -9.60
C ALA A 242 20.43 9.70 -8.76
N ILE A 243 19.81 10.02 -7.62
CA ILE A 243 19.15 9.02 -6.75
C ILE A 243 18.04 8.28 -7.49
N VAL A 244 17.20 9.01 -8.23
CA VAL A 244 16.11 8.39 -9.00
C VAL A 244 16.65 7.48 -10.10
N ASN A 245 17.69 7.91 -10.84
CA ASN A 245 18.32 7.11 -11.89
C ASN A 245 18.98 5.85 -11.31
N GLU A 246 19.69 5.97 -10.19
CA GLU A 246 20.32 4.84 -9.50
C GLU A 246 19.25 3.83 -9.04
N MET A 247 18.13 4.29 -8.49
CA MET A 247 17.04 3.43 -8.08
C MET A 247 16.36 2.74 -9.26
N ILE A 248 16.16 3.43 -10.38
CA ILE A 248 15.61 2.85 -11.63
C ILE A 248 16.57 1.77 -12.16
N SER A 249 17.86 2.04 -12.16
CA SER A 249 18.89 1.06 -12.55
C SER A 249 18.88 -0.15 -11.64
N PHE A 250 18.76 0.04 -10.33
CA PHE A 250 18.62 -1.04 -9.36
C PHE A 250 17.40 -1.94 -9.65
N LEU A 251 16.28 -1.34 -10.05
CA LEU A 251 15.06 -2.08 -10.40
C LEU A 251 15.15 -2.81 -11.76
N GLY A 252 16.27 -2.68 -12.48
CA GLY A 252 16.50 -3.38 -13.75
C GLY A 252 15.71 -2.85 -14.94
N HIS A 253 15.06 -1.69 -14.79
CA HIS A 253 14.26 -1.06 -15.87
C HIS A 253 14.96 0.12 -16.56
N GLY A 254 16.21 0.39 -16.20
CA GLY A 254 16.93 1.58 -16.67
C GLY A 254 17.21 1.61 -18.18
N ALA A 255 17.32 0.46 -18.82
CA ALA A 255 17.60 0.38 -20.25
C ALA A 255 16.38 0.67 -21.12
N ASP A 256 15.17 0.44 -20.61
CA ASP A 256 13.92 0.55 -21.37
C ASP A 256 13.26 1.94 -21.24
N ILE A 257 13.80 2.81 -20.38
CA ILE A 257 13.14 4.05 -19.96
C ILE A 257 13.88 5.30 -20.42
N VAL A 258 15.17 5.19 -20.74
CA VAL A 258 15.94 6.34 -21.25
C VAL A 258 15.51 6.65 -22.67
N PRO A 259 14.91 7.81 -22.98
CA PRO A 259 14.71 8.22 -24.35
C PRO A 259 16.07 8.29 -25.00
N GLN A 260 16.28 7.56 -26.09
CA GLN A 260 17.41 7.82 -26.93
C GLN A 260 17.31 9.29 -27.41
N ALA A 261 18.26 10.11 -26.98
CA ALA A 261 18.34 11.53 -27.32
C ALA A 261 18.44 11.75 -28.82
#